data_f3895111c4f1e49144a89cba9e542e3d
#
_entry.id   f3895111c4f1e49144a89cba9e542e3d
#
_cell.length_a   1.000
_cell.length_b   1.000
_cell.length_c   1.000
_cell.angle_alpha   90.00
_cell.angle_beta   90.00
_cell.angle_gamma   90.00
#
_symmetry.space_group_name_H-M   'P 1'
#
loop_
_entity.id
_entity.type
_entity.pdbx_description
1 polymer ?
#
loop_
_entity_poly.entity_id
_entity_poly.type
_entity_poly.pdbx_seq_one_letter_code
_entity_poly.pdbx_strand_id
1 'polypeptide(L)'
;MNTNRHHGFRLPAEWEPQSSVMLIWPHEDTDWRPYLKEITEVYLQMADAITRHEALLITTRNTEQVRTLLAERLTERQMRRVTLFACDSNDTWARDVAPISLVSDAQPKGSFQPIHLLDFCFNGWGGKFAAEKDNGINRQVYEAGLFHGTLENHKDFVLEGGSIESDGDRTLFTTTGCLTAAHRNQPLTKEDIDRRLRLLFPNVEHVVWLDHGQLAGDDTDGHIDTIVRIAPDETLLYIGCDDKEDEHYEDFYLLEEQLKRLRTLDGNPYRLLRLPMTDAVYDDGERLPATYANFFVINGAVLVPTYHQPVKDKTALETIQEAFPGREIIGIDSRTIIRQHGSIHCLTMQLP
;
A
#
# COMPACT_ATOMS: atom_id res chain seq x y z
N MET A 1 16.22 3.17 -27.38
CA MET A 1 15.39 3.20 -26.17
C MET A 1 15.97 4.25 -25.24
N ASN A 2 15.18 5.22 -24.83
CA ASN A 2 15.66 6.42 -24.11
C ASN A 2 15.92 6.04 -22.64
N THR A 3 17.12 5.66 -22.30
CA THR A 3 17.56 5.15 -20.97
C THR A 3 17.72 6.27 -19.92
N ASN A 4 17.18 7.48 -20.15
CA ASN A 4 17.48 8.65 -19.31
C ASN A 4 16.24 9.50 -18.93
N ARG A 5 15.03 8.98 -19.06
CA ARG A 5 13.82 9.80 -18.80
C ARG A 5 13.67 10.26 -17.36
N HIS A 6 14.13 9.47 -16.39
CA HIS A 6 13.94 9.76 -14.95
C HIS A 6 15.24 10.05 -14.23
N HIS A 7 16.34 10.41 -14.94
CA HIS A 7 17.60 10.77 -14.28
C HIS A 7 17.40 11.96 -13.33
N GLY A 8 17.76 11.80 -12.06
CA GLY A 8 17.53 12.78 -10.99
C GLY A 8 16.15 12.67 -10.34
N PHE A 9 15.43 11.57 -10.57
CA PHE A 9 14.20 11.19 -9.88
C PHE A 9 14.39 9.86 -9.16
N ARG A 10 13.64 9.66 -8.08
CA ARG A 10 13.65 8.43 -7.29
C ARG A 10 12.25 8.05 -6.83
N LEU A 11 12.07 6.77 -6.53
CA LEU A 11 10.92 6.28 -5.80
C LEU A 11 11.11 6.63 -4.32
N PRO A 12 10.27 7.49 -3.72
CA PRO A 12 10.40 7.85 -2.32
C PRO A 12 10.02 6.68 -1.40
N ALA A 13 10.50 6.71 -0.17
CA ALA A 13 9.98 5.86 0.89
C ALA A 13 8.61 6.38 1.37
N GLU A 14 7.75 5.49 1.86
CA GLU A 14 6.39 5.86 2.29
C GLU A 14 6.39 6.86 3.46
N TRP A 15 7.41 6.82 4.33
CA TRP A 15 7.52 7.75 5.47
C TRP A 15 8.04 9.14 5.10
N GLU A 16 8.36 9.42 3.84
CA GLU A 16 8.75 10.76 3.40
C GLU A 16 7.53 11.70 3.36
N PRO A 17 7.75 13.03 3.34
CA PRO A 17 6.65 13.98 3.30
C PRO A 17 5.73 13.77 2.10
N GLN A 18 4.44 13.75 2.36
CA GLN A 18 3.37 13.56 1.39
C GLN A 18 2.52 14.83 1.29
N SER A 19 1.91 15.08 0.14
CA SER A 19 0.97 16.19 -0.03
C SER A 19 -0.47 15.76 0.30
N SER A 20 -0.81 14.54 -0.04
CA SER A 20 -2.16 14.00 0.17
C SER A 20 -2.20 12.47 0.13
N VAL A 21 -3.31 11.92 0.59
CA VAL A 21 -3.66 10.51 0.43
C VAL A 21 -4.82 10.39 -0.54
N MET A 22 -4.81 9.36 -1.39
CA MET A 22 -5.93 8.99 -2.25
C MET A 22 -6.69 7.80 -1.68
N LEU A 23 -8.03 7.89 -1.72
CA LEU A 23 -8.97 6.79 -1.45
C LEU A 23 -9.94 6.65 -2.63
N ILE A 24 -10.41 5.43 -2.86
CA ILE A 24 -11.53 5.10 -3.75
C ILE A 24 -12.69 4.67 -2.87
N TRP A 25 -13.81 5.38 -2.92
CA TRP A 25 -14.92 5.19 -1.98
C TRP A 25 -15.77 3.95 -2.30
N PRO A 26 -16.12 3.10 -1.32
CA PRO A 26 -16.94 1.92 -1.55
C PRO A 26 -18.37 2.27 -1.98
N HIS A 27 -18.98 1.41 -2.78
CA HIS A 27 -20.33 1.61 -3.28
C HIS A 27 -21.09 0.27 -3.47
N GLU A 28 -22.38 0.37 -3.76
CA GLU A 28 -23.31 -0.76 -3.81
C GLU A 28 -23.08 -1.76 -4.96
N ASP A 29 -22.28 -1.40 -5.98
CA ASP A 29 -21.95 -2.29 -7.09
C ASP A 29 -20.56 -2.92 -6.95
N THR A 30 -19.97 -2.87 -5.76
CA THR A 30 -18.75 -3.58 -5.37
C THR A 30 -19.08 -4.76 -4.46
N ASP A 31 -18.11 -5.61 -4.20
CA ASP A 31 -18.23 -6.72 -3.25
C ASP A 31 -18.42 -6.26 -1.80
N TRP A 32 -18.29 -4.95 -1.53
CA TRP A 32 -18.65 -4.31 -0.26
C TRP A 32 -20.15 -4.23 -0.02
N ARG A 33 -21.00 -4.50 -1.00
CA ARG A 33 -22.46 -4.35 -0.87
C ARG A 33 -23.07 -4.96 0.40
N PRO A 34 -22.70 -6.18 0.83
CA PRO A 34 -23.23 -6.76 2.07
C PRO A 34 -22.79 -6.04 3.34
N TYR A 35 -21.67 -5.31 3.29
CA TYR A 35 -21.00 -4.66 4.41
C TYR A 35 -20.84 -3.15 4.21
N LEU A 36 -21.62 -2.55 3.31
CA LEU A 36 -21.42 -1.17 2.86
C LEU A 36 -21.47 -0.16 4.01
N LYS A 37 -22.32 -0.39 5.01
CA LYS A 37 -22.42 0.47 6.19
C LYS A 37 -21.16 0.37 7.05
N GLU A 38 -20.71 -0.84 7.31
CA GLU A 38 -19.55 -1.13 8.15
C GLU A 38 -18.26 -0.60 7.50
N ILE A 39 -18.07 -0.84 6.20
CA ILE A 39 -16.89 -0.32 5.51
C ILE A 39 -16.92 1.19 5.39
N THR A 40 -18.08 1.80 5.20
CA THR A 40 -18.23 3.26 5.20
C THR A 40 -17.76 3.86 6.53
N GLU A 41 -18.10 3.24 7.67
CA GLU A 41 -17.62 3.71 8.98
C GLU A 41 -16.10 3.62 9.12
N VAL A 42 -15.46 2.57 8.56
CA VAL A 42 -13.99 2.47 8.52
C VAL A 42 -13.39 3.60 7.67
N TYR A 43 -13.97 3.88 6.51
CA TYR A 43 -13.52 4.99 5.65
C TYR A 43 -13.64 6.35 6.32
N LEU A 44 -14.70 6.56 7.11
CA LEU A 44 -14.87 7.78 7.90
C LEU A 44 -13.79 7.90 8.99
N GLN A 45 -13.41 6.80 9.63
CA GLN A 45 -12.31 6.78 10.61
C GLN A 45 -10.96 7.08 9.94
N MET A 46 -10.68 6.45 8.78
CA MET A 46 -9.47 6.75 8.01
C MET A 46 -9.45 8.22 7.56
N ALA A 47 -10.56 8.75 7.05
CA ALA A 47 -10.66 10.14 6.63
C ALA A 47 -10.44 11.12 7.79
N ASP A 48 -10.97 10.83 9.00
CA ASP A 48 -10.70 11.63 10.20
C ASP A 48 -9.21 11.59 10.56
N ALA A 49 -8.60 10.41 10.59
CA ALA A 49 -7.18 10.24 10.91
C ALA A 49 -6.29 10.99 9.90
N ILE A 50 -6.49 10.78 8.60
CA ILE A 50 -5.69 11.39 7.53
C ILE A 50 -5.83 12.91 7.54
N THR A 51 -7.06 13.43 7.60
CA THR A 51 -7.30 14.88 7.48
C THR A 51 -6.85 15.70 8.68
N ARG A 52 -6.49 15.07 9.79
CA ARG A 52 -5.76 15.73 10.89
C ARG A 52 -4.35 16.14 10.46
N HIS A 53 -3.72 15.40 9.60
CA HIS A 53 -2.31 15.56 9.23
C HIS A 53 -2.10 16.14 7.83
N GLU A 54 -2.84 15.68 6.80
CA GLU A 54 -2.62 16.04 5.40
C GLU A 54 -3.92 16.12 4.58
N ALA A 55 -3.82 16.41 3.29
CA ALA A 55 -4.97 16.47 2.41
C ALA A 55 -5.44 15.06 2.02
N LEU A 56 -6.71 14.97 1.60
CA LEU A 56 -7.36 13.72 1.22
C LEU A 56 -8.10 13.91 -0.09
N LEU A 57 -7.72 13.14 -1.10
CA LEU A 57 -8.42 13.01 -2.37
C LEU A 57 -9.28 11.75 -2.34
N ILE A 58 -10.56 11.90 -2.58
CA ILE A 58 -11.49 10.76 -2.65
C ILE A 58 -12.14 10.73 -4.03
N THR A 59 -11.99 9.62 -4.74
CA THR A 59 -12.79 9.33 -5.92
C THR A 59 -14.05 8.57 -5.51
N THR A 60 -15.19 8.95 -6.06
CA THR A 60 -16.49 8.36 -5.71
C THR A 60 -17.52 8.59 -6.81
N ARG A 61 -18.50 7.73 -6.92
CA ARG A 61 -19.67 7.93 -7.82
C ARG A 61 -20.57 9.07 -7.38
N ASN A 62 -20.66 9.32 -6.06
CA ASN A 62 -21.60 10.28 -5.49
C ASN A 62 -20.93 11.22 -4.49
N THR A 63 -20.40 12.32 -5.01
CA THR A 63 -19.67 13.31 -4.23
C THR A 63 -20.55 13.99 -3.16
N GLU A 64 -21.84 14.20 -3.42
CA GLU A 64 -22.75 14.85 -2.46
C GLU A 64 -23.05 13.95 -1.28
N GLN A 65 -23.28 12.66 -1.52
CA GLN A 65 -23.48 11.67 -0.46
C GLN A 65 -22.25 11.58 0.43
N VAL A 66 -21.06 11.41 -0.18
CA VAL A 66 -19.80 11.30 0.55
C VAL A 66 -19.50 12.58 1.34
N ARG A 67 -19.75 13.75 0.74
CA ARG A 67 -19.62 15.05 1.41
C ARG A 67 -20.47 15.13 2.66
N THR A 68 -21.73 14.68 2.58
CA THR A 68 -22.65 14.68 3.73
C THR A 68 -22.14 13.79 4.85
N LEU A 69 -21.72 12.55 4.52
CA LEU A 69 -21.18 11.61 5.51
C LEU A 69 -19.91 12.13 6.19
N LEU A 70 -19.01 12.72 5.41
CA LEU A 70 -17.79 13.32 5.96
C LEU A 70 -18.08 14.53 6.83
N ALA A 71 -19.05 15.38 6.46
CA ALA A 71 -19.41 16.58 7.23
C ALA A 71 -20.04 16.25 8.60
N GLU A 72 -20.63 15.06 8.77
CA GLU A 72 -21.13 14.57 10.06
C GLU A 72 -20.00 14.12 11.00
N ARG A 73 -18.83 13.79 10.44
CA ARG A 73 -17.68 13.23 11.19
C ARG A 73 -16.54 14.22 11.36
N LEU A 74 -16.23 14.97 10.31
CA LEU A 74 -15.05 15.84 10.23
C LEU A 74 -15.37 17.26 10.66
N THR A 75 -14.40 17.94 11.27
CA THR A 75 -14.47 19.38 11.53
C THR A 75 -14.40 20.17 10.22
N GLU A 76 -14.87 21.43 10.24
CA GLU A 76 -14.73 22.34 9.08
C GLU A 76 -13.28 22.49 8.60
N ARG A 77 -12.31 22.46 9.53
CA ARG A 77 -10.88 22.52 9.18
C ARG A 77 -10.44 21.28 8.38
N GLN A 78 -10.89 20.10 8.80
CA GLN A 78 -10.61 18.85 8.10
C GLN A 78 -11.31 18.80 6.74
N MET A 79 -12.57 19.22 6.67
CA MET A 79 -13.33 19.28 5.41
C MET A 79 -12.65 20.17 4.35
N ARG A 80 -11.91 21.21 4.74
CA ARG A 80 -11.11 22.03 3.81
C ARG A 80 -9.91 21.28 3.20
N ARG A 81 -9.53 20.15 3.77
CA ARG A 81 -8.46 19.28 3.24
C ARG A 81 -8.99 18.16 2.36
N VAL A 82 -10.31 18.01 2.22
CA VAL A 82 -10.93 16.97 1.42
C VAL A 82 -11.25 17.48 0.03
N THR A 83 -10.76 16.78 -0.97
CA THR A 83 -11.16 16.93 -2.38
C THR A 83 -11.95 15.70 -2.80
N LEU A 84 -13.17 15.92 -3.31
CA LEU A 84 -14.02 14.86 -3.85
C LEU A 84 -14.06 14.97 -5.37
N PHE A 85 -13.84 13.85 -6.04
CA PHE A 85 -13.88 13.74 -7.48
C PHE A 85 -14.88 12.67 -7.92
N ALA A 86 -15.81 13.05 -8.81
CA ALA A 86 -16.79 12.12 -9.36
C ALA A 86 -16.12 11.18 -10.37
N CYS A 87 -15.98 9.91 -10.01
CA CYS A 87 -15.37 8.88 -10.84
C CYS A 87 -15.99 7.52 -10.52
N ASP A 88 -16.23 6.71 -11.53
CA ASP A 88 -16.68 5.33 -11.37
C ASP A 88 -15.49 4.39 -11.14
N SER A 89 -15.71 3.33 -10.37
CA SER A 89 -14.69 2.31 -10.09
C SER A 89 -15.29 0.91 -10.16
N ASN A 90 -14.42 -0.10 -10.30
CA ASN A 90 -14.81 -1.49 -10.10
C ASN A 90 -14.74 -1.85 -8.60
N ASP A 91 -13.72 -1.33 -7.88
CA ASP A 91 -13.51 -1.59 -6.46
C ASP A 91 -12.81 -0.40 -5.77
N THR A 92 -12.15 -0.61 -4.64
CA THR A 92 -11.70 0.41 -3.69
C THR A 92 -10.17 0.41 -3.44
N TRP A 93 -9.41 -0.40 -4.13
CA TRP A 93 -8.01 -0.71 -3.84
C TRP A 93 -7.05 0.35 -4.40
N ALA A 94 -7.08 1.54 -3.78
CA ALA A 94 -6.28 2.69 -4.25
C ALA A 94 -4.78 2.40 -4.32
N ARG A 95 -4.24 1.53 -3.44
CA ARG A 95 -2.84 1.13 -3.44
C ARG A 95 -2.40 0.53 -4.77
N ASP A 96 -3.25 -0.28 -5.38
CA ASP A 96 -2.92 -1.05 -6.57
C ASP A 96 -3.34 -0.36 -7.87
N VAL A 97 -4.25 0.62 -7.75
CA VAL A 97 -4.84 1.37 -8.88
C VAL A 97 -4.14 2.70 -9.10
N ALA A 98 -3.84 3.46 -8.03
CA ALA A 98 -3.30 4.81 -8.13
C ALA A 98 -1.85 4.81 -8.68
N PRO A 99 -1.38 5.94 -9.26
CA PRO A 99 -0.07 5.97 -9.89
C PRO A 99 1.05 5.89 -8.86
N ILE A 100 2.14 5.21 -9.20
CA ILE A 100 3.37 5.21 -8.40
C ILE A 100 4.16 6.47 -8.72
N SER A 101 4.54 7.22 -7.70
CA SER A 101 5.14 8.55 -7.86
C SER A 101 6.66 8.52 -7.76
N LEU A 102 7.34 9.21 -8.67
CA LEU A 102 8.76 9.54 -8.54
C LEU A 102 8.92 11.02 -8.17
N VAL A 103 9.82 11.30 -7.25
CA VAL A 103 10.16 12.65 -6.81
C VAL A 103 11.56 13.04 -7.26
N SER A 104 11.81 14.34 -7.47
CA SER A 104 13.13 14.84 -7.86
C SER A 104 14.08 14.97 -6.68
N ASP A 105 15.31 14.50 -6.83
CA ASP A 105 16.38 14.68 -5.85
C ASP A 105 16.97 16.11 -5.82
N ALA A 106 16.69 16.91 -6.85
CA ALA A 106 17.42 18.15 -7.14
C ALA A 106 16.96 19.39 -6.34
N GLN A 107 15.94 19.27 -5.46
CA GLN A 107 15.33 20.44 -4.82
C GLN A 107 15.38 20.39 -3.29
N PRO A 108 15.58 21.55 -2.61
CA PRO A 108 15.48 21.61 -1.15
C PRO A 108 14.07 21.22 -0.67
N LYS A 109 14.00 20.53 0.46
CA LYS A 109 12.72 20.19 1.12
C LYS A 109 11.85 21.45 1.27
N GLY A 110 10.62 21.41 0.73
CA GLY A 110 9.64 22.49 0.84
C GLY A 110 9.44 23.36 -0.41
N SER A 111 10.17 23.14 -1.51
CA SER A 111 9.85 23.72 -2.82
C SER A 111 8.91 22.76 -3.59
N PHE A 112 8.09 23.32 -4.52
CA PHE A 112 7.31 22.50 -5.45
C PHE A 112 8.27 21.64 -6.28
N GLN A 113 8.25 20.32 -6.04
CA GLN A 113 9.12 19.37 -6.73
C GLN A 113 8.42 18.86 -8.00
N PRO A 114 9.16 18.73 -9.11
CA PRO A 114 8.65 17.95 -10.25
C PRO A 114 8.36 16.52 -9.81
N ILE A 115 7.21 16.01 -10.20
CA ILE A 115 6.76 14.63 -9.89
C ILE A 115 6.45 13.93 -11.21
N HIS A 116 6.88 12.68 -11.34
CA HIS A 116 6.41 11.77 -12.37
C HIS A 116 5.45 10.77 -11.75
N LEU A 117 4.27 10.65 -12.32
CA LEU A 117 3.22 9.72 -11.90
C LEU A 117 3.20 8.57 -12.90
N LEU A 118 3.68 7.41 -12.51
CA LEU A 118 3.76 6.24 -13.35
C LEU A 118 2.43 5.47 -13.29
N ASP A 119 1.65 5.52 -14.37
CA ASP A 119 0.35 4.88 -14.48
C ASP A 119 0.51 3.47 -15.08
N PHE A 120 0.57 2.47 -14.21
CA PHE A 120 0.71 1.06 -14.57
C PHE A 120 -0.63 0.40 -14.90
N CYS A 121 -0.56 -0.78 -15.52
CA CYS A 121 -1.73 -1.61 -15.73
C CYS A 121 -2.11 -2.30 -14.42
N PHE A 122 -3.32 -2.07 -13.95
CA PHE A 122 -3.97 -2.91 -12.96
C PHE A 122 -4.89 -3.89 -13.69
N ASN A 123 -4.69 -5.18 -13.51
CA ASN A 123 -5.45 -6.21 -14.22
C ASN A 123 -6.28 -7.10 -13.29
N GLY A 124 -6.64 -6.58 -12.10
CA GLY A 124 -7.41 -7.34 -11.12
C GLY A 124 -6.64 -8.54 -10.57
N TRP A 125 -5.37 -8.33 -10.20
CA TRP A 125 -4.45 -9.34 -9.62
C TRP A 125 -4.31 -10.60 -10.47
N GLY A 126 -4.02 -10.40 -11.75
CA GLY A 126 -3.85 -11.51 -12.69
C GLY A 126 -5.15 -11.94 -13.38
N GLY A 127 -6.12 -11.05 -13.53
CA GLY A 127 -7.38 -11.29 -14.25
C GLY A 127 -8.44 -12.00 -13.41
N LYS A 128 -8.33 -11.98 -12.08
CA LYS A 128 -9.31 -12.57 -11.16
C LYS A 128 -10.58 -11.70 -11.05
N PHE A 129 -10.43 -10.38 -11.20
CA PHE A 129 -11.50 -9.39 -11.02
C PHE A 129 -11.54 -8.39 -12.18
N ALA A 130 -12.70 -7.75 -12.38
CA ALA A 130 -12.86 -6.67 -13.34
C ALA A 130 -12.04 -5.43 -12.90
N ALA A 131 -11.37 -4.76 -13.85
CA ALA A 131 -10.48 -3.65 -13.57
C ALA A 131 -10.56 -2.49 -14.59
N GLU A 132 -11.53 -2.53 -15.51
CA GLU A 132 -11.59 -1.60 -16.64
C GLU A 132 -11.84 -0.16 -16.17
N LYS A 133 -12.71 0.03 -15.16
CA LYS A 133 -13.02 1.34 -14.61
C LYS A 133 -11.85 1.85 -13.79
N ASP A 134 -11.26 0.99 -12.96
CA ASP A 134 -10.13 1.32 -12.09
C ASP A 134 -8.93 1.80 -12.91
N ASN A 135 -8.62 1.14 -14.02
CA ASN A 135 -7.59 1.58 -14.95
C ASN A 135 -7.83 2.96 -15.59
N GLY A 136 -9.04 3.46 -15.55
CA GLY A 136 -9.41 4.77 -16.07
C GLY A 136 -9.28 5.91 -15.04
N ILE A 137 -9.19 5.62 -13.76
CA ILE A 137 -9.24 6.60 -12.66
C ILE A 137 -8.09 7.60 -12.75
N ASN A 138 -6.85 7.11 -12.87
CA ASN A 138 -5.65 7.97 -12.87
C ASN A 138 -5.70 9.05 -13.95
N ARG A 139 -6.10 8.66 -15.13
CA ARG A 139 -6.23 9.58 -16.25
C ARG A 139 -7.33 10.63 -16.01
N GLN A 140 -8.49 10.24 -15.51
CA GLN A 140 -9.61 11.14 -15.22
C GLN A 140 -9.23 12.16 -14.14
N VAL A 141 -8.58 11.71 -13.06
CA VAL A 141 -8.10 12.57 -11.97
C VAL A 141 -7.04 13.54 -12.47
N TYR A 142 -6.12 13.08 -13.33
CA TYR A 142 -5.09 13.93 -13.95
C TYR A 142 -5.68 14.98 -14.89
N GLU A 143 -6.60 14.60 -15.77
CA GLU A 143 -7.27 15.51 -16.69
C GLU A 143 -8.12 16.57 -15.96
N ALA A 144 -8.61 16.25 -14.76
CA ALA A 144 -9.27 17.19 -13.85
C ALA A 144 -8.30 18.12 -13.10
N GLY A 145 -6.98 17.96 -13.27
CA GLY A 145 -5.95 18.79 -12.62
C GLY A 145 -5.78 18.52 -11.13
N LEU A 146 -6.20 17.35 -10.66
CA LEU A 146 -6.13 16.98 -9.25
C LEU A 146 -4.85 16.19 -8.90
N PHE A 147 -4.18 15.63 -9.88
CA PHE A 147 -2.81 15.12 -9.74
C PHE A 147 -1.81 16.19 -10.18
N HIS A 148 -0.79 16.42 -9.38
CA HIS A 148 0.30 17.33 -9.69
C HIS A 148 1.48 16.57 -10.28
N GLY A 149 2.09 17.11 -11.34
CA GLY A 149 3.23 16.48 -12.01
C GLY A 149 2.91 16.01 -13.43
N THR A 150 3.67 15.05 -13.93
CA THR A 150 3.52 14.49 -15.28
C THR A 150 3.02 13.04 -15.17
N LEU A 151 1.84 12.76 -15.71
CA LEU A 151 1.31 11.40 -15.81
C LEU A 151 1.97 10.68 -17.00
N GLU A 152 2.60 9.53 -16.73
CA GLU A 152 3.25 8.69 -17.74
C GLU A 152 2.53 7.35 -17.88
N ASN A 153 2.25 6.99 -19.12
CA ASN A 153 1.57 5.74 -19.43
C ASN A 153 2.57 4.56 -19.44
N HIS A 154 2.39 3.63 -18.50
CA HIS A 154 3.11 2.37 -18.37
C HIS A 154 2.16 1.16 -18.38
N LYS A 155 0.99 1.27 -19.05
CA LYS A 155 -0.02 0.22 -19.15
C LYS A 155 0.46 -1.03 -19.93
N ASP A 156 1.67 -1.00 -20.48
CA ASP A 156 2.37 -2.15 -21.05
C ASP A 156 3.01 -3.07 -19.99
N PHE A 157 2.91 -2.70 -18.71
CA PHE A 157 3.44 -3.47 -17.58
C PHE A 157 2.44 -3.49 -16.42
N VAL A 158 2.17 -4.68 -15.89
CA VAL A 158 1.30 -4.85 -14.71
C VAL A 158 2.18 -4.68 -13.47
N LEU A 159 1.82 -3.69 -12.64
CA LEU A 159 2.49 -3.44 -11.36
C LEU A 159 1.51 -2.79 -10.39
N GLU A 160 1.26 -3.48 -9.30
CA GLU A 160 0.45 -3.01 -8.20
C GLU A 160 1.34 -2.33 -7.14
N GLY A 161 0.88 -1.23 -6.53
CA GLY A 161 1.65 -0.53 -5.50
C GLY A 161 1.91 -1.37 -4.26
N GLY A 162 1.00 -2.29 -3.91
CA GLY A 162 1.17 -3.23 -2.79
C GLY A 162 2.20 -4.33 -3.04
N SER A 163 2.61 -4.54 -4.29
CA SER A 163 3.61 -5.55 -4.66
C SER A 163 5.06 -5.11 -4.43
N ILE A 164 5.30 -3.84 -4.12
CA ILE A 164 6.64 -3.27 -3.94
C ILE A 164 6.77 -2.43 -2.67
N GLU A 165 7.96 -2.42 -2.08
CA GLU A 165 8.35 -1.54 -0.98
C GLU A 165 9.69 -0.88 -1.29
N SER A 166 9.84 0.42 -0.99
CA SER A 166 11.04 1.20 -1.27
C SER A 166 11.67 1.77 0.00
N ASP A 167 13.00 1.71 0.11
CA ASP A 167 13.74 2.40 1.17
C ASP A 167 13.90 3.91 0.87
N GLY A 168 13.42 4.37 -0.28
CA GLY A 168 13.57 5.76 -0.73
C GLY A 168 14.99 6.11 -1.22
N ASP A 169 15.91 5.17 -1.16
CA ASP A 169 17.30 5.32 -1.61
C ASP A 169 17.61 4.38 -2.77
N ARG A 170 18.16 3.20 -2.51
CA ARG A 170 18.69 2.33 -3.58
C ARG A 170 18.11 0.93 -3.60
N THR A 171 17.22 0.60 -2.66
CA THR A 171 16.68 -0.76 -2.55
C THR A 171 15.17 -0.79 -2.74
N LEU A 172 14.73 -1.70 -3.59
CA LEU A 172 13.34 -2.06 -3.80
C LEU A 172 13.13 -3.50 -3.33
N PHE A 173 12.09 -3.74 -2.57
CA PHE A 173 11.69 -5.07 -2.14
C PHE A 173 10.41 -5.49 -2.85
N THR A 174 10.32 -6.77 -3.16
CA THR A 174 9.15 -7.41 -3.75
C THR A 174 9.12 -8.90 -3.42
N THR A 175 8.06 -9.59 -3.79
CA THR A 175 7.96 -11.05 -3.65
C THR A 175 8.11 -11.74 -5.01
N THR A 176 8.71 -12.92 -5.01
CA THR A 176 8.79 -13.75 -6.20
C THR A 176 7.40 -14.23 -6.60
N GLY A 177 6.57 -14.67 -5.65
CA GLY A 177 5.22 -15.17 -5.89
C GLY A 177 4.37 -14.18 -6.70
N CYS A 178 4.30 -12.93 -6.26
CA CYS A 178 3.47 -11.91 -6.89
C CYS A 178 3.94 -11.55 -8.32
N LEU A 179 5.15 -11.02 -8.46
CA LEU A 179 5.56 -10.45 -9.76
C LEU A 179 5.82 -11.51 -10.84
N THR A 180 6.06 -12.78 -10.47
CA THR A 180 6.18 -13.89 -11.43
C THR A 180 4.89 -14.69 -11.58
N ALA A 181 3.80 -14.30 -10.89
CA ALA A 181 2.51 -14.97 -10.99
C ALA A 181 2.01 -15.02 -12.44
N ALA A 182 1.30 -16.10 -12.75
CA ALA A 182 0.67 -16.24 -14.05
C ALA A 182 -0.31 -15.08 -14.30
N HIS A 183 -0.46 -14.70 -15.55
CA HIS A 183 -1.38 -13.64 -16.01
C HIS A 183 -1.04 -12.21 -15.55
N ARG A 184 0.16 -11.95 -14.98
CA ARG A 184 0.67 -10.58 -14.80
C ARG A 184 1.51 -10.13 -15.98
N ASN A 185 2.79 -10.51 -16.01
CA ASN A 185 3.74 -9.99 -16.99
C ASN A 185 4.35 -11.07 -17.91
N GLN A 186 3.80 -12.29 -17.98
CA GLN A 186 4.32 -13.32 -18.87
C GLN A 186 4.28 -12.87 -20.33
N PRO A 187 5.27 -13.21 -21.14
CA PRO A 187 6.32 -14.24 -20.89
C PRO A 187 7.60 -13.70 -20.22
N LEU A 188 7.57 -12.53 -19.53
CA LEU A 188 8.76 -11.99 -18.88
C LEU A 188 9.26 -12.95 -17.78
N THR A 189 10.59 -13.16 -17.73
CA THR A 189 11.23 -13.86 -16.64
C THR A 189 11.44 -12.95 -15.42
N LYS A 190 11.83 -13.53 -14.27
CA LYS A 190 12.21 -12.77 -13.07
C LYS A 190 13.30 -11.75 -13.37
N GLU A 191 14.29 -12.13 -14.18
CA GLU A 191 15.41 -11.27 -14.61
C GLU A 191 14.95 -10.13 -15.54
N ASP A 192 13.94 -10.37 -16.39
CA ASP A 192 13.37 -9.35 -17.25
C ASP A 192 12.57 -8.34 -16.42
N ILE A 193 11.81 -8.80 -15.43
CA ILE A 193 11.07 -7.98 -14.50
C ILE A 193 12.04 -7.15 -13.64
N ASP A 194 13.08 -7.76 -13.05
CA ASP A 194 14.11 -7.06 -12.29
C ASP A 194 14.74 -5.92 -13.11
N ARG A 195 15.12 -6.21 -14.36
CA ARG A 195 15.64 -5.18 -15.27
C ARG A 195 14.63 -4.09 -15.56
N ARG A 196 13.35 -4.43 -15.72
CA ARG A 196 12.29 -3.47 -15.97
C ARG A 196 12.08 -2.55 -14.75
N LEU A 197 12.07 -3.08 -13.53
CA LEU A 197 11.97 -2.30 -12.29
C LEU A 197 13.13 -1.29 -12.16
N ARG A 198 14.36 -1.70 -12.41
CA ARG A 198 15.52 -0.78 -12.39
C ARG A 198 15.48 0.30 -13.49
N LEU A 199 14.81 0.04 -14.59
CA LEU A 199 14.60 1.06 -15.65
C LEU A 199 13.51 2.05 -15.28
N LEU A 200 12.48 1.61 -14.55
CA LEU A 200 11.36 2.43 -14.10
C LEU A 200 11.72 3.26 -12.88
N PHE A 201 12.52 2.70 -11.97
CA PHE A 201 12.95 3.33 -10.71
C PHE A 201 14.47 3.55 -10.75
N PRO A 202 14.94 4.70 -11.29
CA PRO A 202 16.35 4.88 -11.68
C PRO A 202 17.32 4.97 -10.51
N ASN A 203 16.84 5.23 -9.28
CA ASN A 203 17.64 5.16 -8.08
C ASN A 203 17.89 3.72 -7.59
N VAL A 204 17.07 2.74 -8.03
CA VAL A 204 17.15 1.37 -7.53
C VAL A 204 18.36 0.64 -8.12
N GLU A 205 19.31 0.32 -7.25
CA GLU A 205 20.49 -0.49 -7.54
C GLU A 205 20.28 -1.97 -7.17
N HIS A 206 19.39 -2.23 -6.19
CA HIS A 206 19.13 -3.57 -5.67
C HIS A 206 17.65 -3.85 -5.58
N VAL A 207 17.20 -4.93 -6.22
CA VAL A 207 15.85 -5.47 -6.04
C VAL A 207 15.97 -6.73 -5.21
N VAL A 208 15.40 -6.68 -4.00
CA VAL A 208 15.33 -7.82 -3.07
C VAL A 208 14.05 -8.59 -3.35
N TRP A 209 14.19 -9.86 -3.64
CA TRP A 209 13.09 -10.77 -3.91
C TRP A 209 12.88 -11.71 -2.72
N LEU A 210 11.70 -11.61 -2.10
CA LEU A 210 11.30 -12.52 -1.03
C LEU A 210 10.57 -13.72 -1.62
N ASP A 211 10.94 -14.93 -1.16
CA ASP A 211 10.44 -16.18 -1.71
C ASP A 211 9.39 -16.85 -0.81
N HIS A 212 9.17 -16.29 0.39
CA HIS A 212 8.35 -16.85 1.46
C HIS A 212 7.39 -15.83 2.06
N GLY A 213 6.43 -16.29 2.85
CA GLY A 213 5.46 -15.46 3.56
C GLY A 213 4.08 -15.47 2.90
N GLN A 214 3.62 -16.61 2.40
CA GLN A 214 2.27 -16.74 1.86
C GLN A 214 1.25 -16.66 3.00
N LEU A 215 0.35 -15.69 2.90
CA LEU A 215 -0.72 -15.47 3.87
C LEU A 215 -2.02 -16.14 3.38
N ALA A 216 -2.60 -17.01 4.20
CA ALA A 216 -3.88 -17.65 3.88
C ALA A 216 -4.98 -16.59 3.70
N GLY A 217 -5.77 -16.73 2.64
CA GLY A 217 -6.80 -15.78 2.27
C GLY A 217 -6.29 -14.59 1.44
N ASP A 218 -4.98 -14.44 1.21
CA ASP A 218 -4.47 -13.44 0.25
C ASP A 218 -4.82 -13.84 -1.18
N ASP A 219 -5.41 -12.93 -1.94
CA ASP A 219 -5.77 -13.13 -3.35
C ASP A 219 -4.88 -12.34 -4.33
N THR A 220 -3.83 -11.68 -3.81
CA THR A 220 -2.88 -10.88 -4.59
C THR A 220 -1.68 -11.69 -5.13
N ASP A 221 -1.60 -12.99 -4.84
CA ASP A 221 -0.46 -13.88 -5.08
C ASP A 221 0.79 -13.51 -4.26
N GLY A 222 0.60 -12.89 -3.09
CA GLY A 222 1.65 -12.59 -2.12
C GLY A 222 2.21 -11.17 -2.25
N HIS A 223 1.38 -10.15 -2.14
CA HIS A 223 1.85 -8.77 -2.01
C HIS A 223 2.76 -8.62 -0.80
N ILE A 224 3.87 -7.89 -0.98
CA ILE A 224 4.85 -7.68 0.10
C ILE A 224 4.28 -6.87 1.26
N ASP A 225 3.37 -5.95 1.01
CA ASP A 225 2.77 -5.07 2.02
C ASP A 225 1.90 -5.79 3.05
N THR A 226 1.59 -7.07 2.80
CA THR A 226 0.88 -7.94 3.75
C THR A 226 1.79 -8.69 4.71
N ILE A 227 3.11 -8.76 4.43
CA ILE A 227 4.06 -9.60 5.16
C ILE A 227 5.29 -8.88 5.67
N VAL A 228 5.84 -7.93 4.89
CA VAL A 228 7.06 -7.18 5.24
C VAL A 228 6.89 -5.72 4.85
N ARG A 229 7.24 -4.81 5.77
CA ARG A 229 7.26 -3.37 5.53
C ARG A 229 8.64 -2.79 5.86
N ILE A 230 8.99 -1.71 5.16
CA ILE A 230 10.23 -0.99 5.42
C ILE A 230 9.96 0.21 6.32
N ALA A 231 10.91 0.52 7.19
CA ALA A 231 10.91 1.70 8.04
C ALA A 231 12.29 2.38 8.02
N PRO A 232 12.43 3.60 8.57
CA PRO A 232 13.71 4.29 8.66
C PRO A 232 14.82 3.45 9.33
N ASP A 233 16.07 3.86 9.11
CA ASP A 233 17.26 3.26 9.73
C ASP A 233 17.43 1.77 9.39
N GLU A 234 17.28 1.42 8.10
CA GLU A 234 17.48 0.04 7.58
C GLU A 234 16.64 -1.00 8.35
N THR A 235 15.41 -0.62 8.74
CA THR A 235 14.52 -1.46 9.56
C THR A 235 13.49 -2.15 8.68
N LEU A 236 13.31 -3.46 8.90
CA LEU A 236 12.24 -4.27 8.32
C LEU A 236 11.27 -4.72 9.42
N LEU A 237 10.00 -4.40 9.28
CA LEU A 237 8.93 -4.98 10.08
C LEU A 237 8.37 -6.19 9.32
N TYR A 238 8.20 -7.31 9.98
CA TYR A 238 7.72 -8.54 9.34
C TYR A 238 6.82 -9.35 10.27
N ILE A 239 5.91 -10.10 9.70
CA ILE A 239 5.04 -10.98 10.45
C ILE A 239 5.83 -12.24 10.85
N GLY A 240 5.73 -12.64 12.12
CA GLY A 240 6.31 -13.88 12.60
C GLY A 240 5.26 -14.78 13.24
N CYS A 241 5.28 -16.07 12.91
CA CYS A 241 4.39 -17.09 13.44
C CYS A 241 5.12 -17.94 14.48
N ASP A 242 4.56 -18.05 15.71
CA ASP A 242 5.13 -18.85 16.81
C ASP A 242 4.42 -20.19 17.00
N ASP A 243 3.18 -20.30 16.53
CA ASP A 243 2.38 -21.51 16.65
C ASP A 243 2.78 -22.52 15.58
N LYS A 244 3.40 -23.61 16.02
CA LYS A 244 3.86 -24.70 15.13
C LYS A 244 2.73 -25.49 14.49
N GLU A 245 1.53 -25.39 14.99
CA GLU A 245 0.34 -26.03 14.46
C GLU A 245 -0.40 -25.13 13.45
N ASP A 246 -0.01 -23.83 13.35
CA ASP A 246 -0.58 -22.91 12.37
C ASP A 246 -0.01 -23.22 10.98
N GLU A 247 -0.86 -23.23 9.96
CA GLU A 247 -0.49 -23.48 8.57
C GLU A 247 0.59 -22.53 8.01
N HIS A 248 0.74 -21.33 8.62
CA HIS A 248 1.75 -20.36 8.23
C HIS A 248 3.13 -20.62 8.83
N TYR A 249 3.26 -21.50 9.85
CA TYR A 249 4.47 -21.57 10.65
C TYR A 249 5.73 -21.82 9.82
N GLU A 250 5.71 -22.82 8.94
CA GLU A 250 6.90 -23.21 8.19
C GLU A 250 7.33 -22.10 7.20
N ASP A 251 6.37 -21.51 6.48
CA ASP A 251 6.69 -20.52 5.45
C ASP A 251 7.13 -19.18 6.06
N PHE A 252 6.51 -18.74 7.17
CA PHE A 252 6.94 -17.53 7.87
C PHE A 252 8.25 -17.74 8.67
N TYR A 253 8.55 -18.95 9.10
CA TYR A 253 9.88 -19.29 9.63
C TYR A 253 10.95 -19.14 8.53
N LEU A 254 10.68 -19.63 7.32
CA LEU A 254 11.60 -19.47 6.18
C LEU A 254 11.75 -18.01 5.75
N LEU A 255 10.68 -17.22 5.78
CA LEU A 255 10.73 -15.78 5.57
C LEU A 255 11.67 -15.11 6.58
N GLU A 256 11.52 -15.38 7.87
CA GLU A 256 12.39 -14.83 8.92
C GLU A 256 13.86 -15.22 8.69
N GLU A 257 14.14 -16.48 8.32
CA GLU A 257 15.48 -16.93 8.00
C GLU A 257 16.05 -16.26 6.73
N GLN A 258 15.21 -15.96 5.75
CA GLN A 258 15.60 -15.17 4.58
C GLN A 258 15.95 -13.73 4.99
N LEU A 259 15.11 -13.06 5.78
CA LEU A 259 15.33 -11.68 6.25
C LEU A 259 16.62 -11.55 7.07
N LYS A 260 16.94 -12.50 7.95
CA LYS A 260 18.18 -12.52 8.74
C LYS A 260 19.46 -12.58 7.89
N ARG A 261 19.36 -13.15 6.68
CA ARG A 261 20.49 -13.25 5.73
C ARG A 261 20.65 -12.03 4.85
N LEU A 262 19.61 -11.20 4.72
CA LEU A 262 19.68 -9.98 3.91
C LEU A 262 20.77 -9.05 4.44
N ARG A 263 21.35 -8.30 3.53
CA ARG A 263 22.32 -7.25 3.82
C ARG A 263 21.95 -6.01 3.02
N THR A 264 22.15 -4.86 3.62
CA THR A 264 22.08 -3.58 2.92
C THR A 264 23.17 -3.49 1.86
N LEU A 265 23.11 -2.52 0.98
CA LEU A 265 24.16 -2.29 -0.01
C LEU A 265 25.53 -1.99 0.62
N ASP A 266 25.56 -1.48 1.85
CA ASP A 266 26.78 -1.26 2.60
C ASP A 266 27.28 -2.50 3.37
N GLY A 267 26.58 -3.65 3.24
CA GLY A 267 26.94 -4.94 3.83
C GLY A 267 26.46 -5.14 5.27
N ASN A 268 25.68 -4.21 5.83
CA ASN A 268 25.13 -4.32 7.17
C ASN A 268 23.89 -5.26 7.21
N PRO A 269 23.61 -5.93 8.33
CA PRO A 269 22.32 -6.58 8.52
C PRO A 269 21.20 -5.53 8.68
N TYR A 270 20.01 -5.83 8.18
CA TYR A 270 18.80 -5.06 8.50
C TYR A 270 18.45 -5.20 9.98
N ARG A 271 17.91 -4.13 10.57
CA ARG A 271 17.23 -4.20 11.85
C ARG A 271 15.87 -4.87 11.63
N LEU A 272 15.62 -5.96 12.35
CA LEU A 272 14.39 -6.74 12.21
C LEU A 272 13.45 -6.48 13.40
N LEU A 273 12.24 -6.03 13.14
CA LEU A 273 11.17 -5.85 14.12
C LEU A 273 10.03 -6.82 13.79
N ARG A 274 9.78 -7.74 14.69
CA ARG A 274 8.82 -8.80 14.48
C ARG A 274 7.43 -8.41 14.97
N LEU A 275 6.46 -8.38 14.04
CA LEU A 275 5.04 -8.23 14.33
C LEU A 275 4.42 -9.60 14.66
N PRO A 276 3.48 -9.69 15.60
CA PRO A 276 2.84 -10.94 15.91
C PRO A 276 1.92 -11.40 14.76
N MET A 277 1.85 -12.71 14.53
CA MET A 277 0.76 -13.30 13.73
C MET A 277 -0.55 -13.12 14.49
N THR A 278 -1.61 -12.73 13.78
CA THR A 278 -2.96 -12.67 14.36
C THR A 278 -3.47 -14.06 14.74
N ASP A 279 -4.39 -14.15 15.72
CA ASP A 279 -5.23 -15.33 15.81
C ASP A 279 -6.07 -15.42 14.53
N ALA A 280 -6.31 -16.64 14.06
CA ALA A 280 -7.04 -16.87 12.83
C ALA A 280 -8.43 -16.22 12.87
N VAL A 281 -8.74 -15.41 11.87
CA VAL A 281 -10.06 -14.82 11.67
C VAL A 281 -10.73 -15.54 10.52
N TYR A 282 -11.99 -15.91 10.68
CA TYR A 282 -12.75 -16.65 9.66
C TYR A 282 -14.02 -15.90 9.28
N ASP A 283 -14.40 -15.99 8.01
CA ASP A 283 -15.71 -15.62 7.48
C ASP A 283 -16.18 -16.71 6.54
N ASP A 284 -17.45 -17.16 6.66
CA ASP A 284 -18.03 -18.26 5.90
C ASP A 284 -17.18 -19.53 5.79
N GLY A 285 -16.32 -19.78 6.80
CA GLY A 285 -15.44 -20.94 6.89
C GLY A 285 -14.08 -20.79 6.21
N GLU A 286 -13.82 -19.66 5.57
CA GLU A 286 -12.54 -19.32 4.98
C GLU A 286 -11.71 -18.47 5.94
N ARG A 287 -10.40 -18.73 6.02
CA ARG A 287 -9.47 -17.92 6.81
C ARG A 287 -9.18 -16.62 6.07
N LEU A 288 -9.33 -15.50 6.79
CA LEU A 288 -9.10 -14.17 6.24
C LEU A 288 -7.63 -13.74 6.45
N PRO A 289 -7.05 -12.91 5.56
CA PRO A 289 -5.65 -12.48 5.61
C PRO A 289 -5.41 -11.36 6.62
N ALA A 290 -5.69 -11.61 7.90
CA ALA A 290 -5.46 -10.64 8.95
C ALA A 290 -3.96 -10.47 9.22
N THR A 291 -3.45 -9.25 9.07
CA THR A 291 -2.04 -8.94 9.21
C THR A 291 -1.80 -7.53 9.74
N TYR A 292 -0.87 -7.38 10.69
CA TYR A 292 -0.45 -6.06 11.18
C TYR A 292 0.55 -5.37 10.25
N ALA A 293 1.11 -6.07 9.26
CA ALA A 293 2.03 -5.46 8.30
C ALA A 293 1.32 -4.49 7.34
N ASN A 294 0.03 -4.62 7.11
CA ASN A 294 -0.71 -3.76 6.18
C ASN A 294 -1.09 -2.41 6.81
N PHE A 295 -0.16 -1.79 7.55
CA PHE A 295 -0.28 -0.43 8.10
C PHE A 295 0.06 0.62 7.04
N PHE A 296 -0.40 1.86 7.22
CA PHE A 296 -0.16 2.97 6.32
C PHE A 296 0.50 4.15 7.03
N VAL A 297 1.61 4.64 6.48
CA VAL A 297 2.38 5.76 7.06
C VAL A 297 1.93 7.07 6.41
N ILE A 298 1.52 8.02 7.23
CA ILE A 298 1.13 9.39 6.82
C ILE A 298 2.00 10.43 7.52
N ASN A 299 1.90 11.69 7.12
CA ASN A 299 2.58 12.79 7.82
C ASN A 299 2.15 12.82 9.31
N GLY A 300 3.09 12.54 10.20
CA GLY A 300 2.87 12.63 11.65
C GLY A 300 2.12 11.47 12.31
N ALA A 301 1.61 10.49 11.55
CA ALA A 301 0.92 9.32 12.12
C ALA A 301 1.19 8.04 11.32
N VAL A 302 0.81 6.89 11.89
CA VAL A 302 0.71 5.59 11.23
C VAL A 302 -0.65 4.99 11.54
N LEU A 303 -1.41 4.65 10.50
CA LEU A 303 -2.68 3.94 10.64
C LEU A 303 -2.40 2.43 10.66
N VAL A 304 -2.79 1.77 11.73
CA VAL A 304 -2.45 0.36 11.95
C VAL A 304 -3.73 -0.47 12.03
N PRO A 305 -3.82 -1.55 11.24
CA PRO A 305 -4.96 -2.46 11.34
C PRO A 305 -4.99 -3.14 12.71
N THR A 306 -6.17 -3.27 13.29
CA THR A 306 -6.42 -4.01 14.54
C THR A 306 -7.55 -5.01 14.31
N TYR A 307 -7.56 -6.08 15.09
CA TYR A 307 -8.44 -7.23 14.85
C TYR A 307 -9.23 -7.66 16.08
N HIS A 308 -9.37 -6.76 17.07
CA HIS A 308 -10.04 -7.05 18.34
C HIS A 308 -9.34 -8.17 19.13
N GLN A 309 -8.00 -8.22 19.03
CA GLN A 309 -7.11 -9.14 19.72
C GLN A 309 -6.22 -8.33 20.68
N PRO A 310 -6.69 -7.97 21.90
CA PRO A 310 -6.11 -6.88 22.70
C PRO A 310 -4.60 -7.02 22.99
N VAL A 311 -4.12 -8.24 23.17
CA VAL A 311 -2.69 -8.51 23.44
C VAL A 311 -1.87 -8.33 22.18
N LYS A 312 -2.29 -8.93 21.08
CA LYS A 312 -1.59 -8.87 19.78
C LYS A 312 -1.70 -7.48 19.16
N ASP A 313 -2.89 -6.86 19.21
CA ASP A 313 -3.09 -5.47 18.78
C ASP A 313 -2.12 -4.54 19.51
N LYS A 314 -2.04 -4.64 20.84
CA LYS A 314 -1.12 -3.82 21.64
C LYS A 314 0.34 -4.06 21.24
N THR A 315 0.76 -5.32 21.12
CA THR A 315 2.13 -5.65 20.72
C THR A 315 2.48 -5.07 19.35
N ALA A 316 1.58 -5.19 18.38
CA ALA A 316 1.79 -4.64 17.04
C ALA A 316 1.93 -3.11 17.05
N LEU A 317 1.02 -2.42 17.78
CA LEU A 317 1.07 -0.95 17.92
C LEU A 317 2.39 -0.50 18.57
N GLU A 318 2.86 -1.18 19.64
CA GLU A 318 4.11 -0.87 20.32
C GLU A 318 5.33 -1.12 19.41
N THR A 319 5.34 -2.22 18.64
CA THR A 319 6.41 -2.54 17.69
C THR A 319 6.48 -1.51 16.56
N ILE A 320 5.33 -1.10 16.01
CA ILE A 320 5.29 -0.08 14.96
C ILE A 320 5.70 1.29 15.52
N GLN A 321 5.33 1.62 16.76
CA GLN A 321 5.80 2.84 17.44
C GLN A 321 7.34 2.87 17.58
N GLU A 322 7.97 1.72 17.80
CA GLU A 322 9.44 1.61 17.86
C GLU A 322 10.10 1.90 16.51
N ALA A 323 9.44 1.50 15.41
CA ALA A 323 9.93 1.77 14.04
C ALA A 323 9.72 3.23 13.62
N PHE A 324 8.67 3.88 14.12
CA PHE A 324 8.30 5.24 13.76
C PHE A 324 8.21 6.16 15.00
N PRO A 325 9.33 6.40 15.69
CA PRO A 325 9.34 7.25 16.87
C PRO A 325 8.91 8.68 16.49
N GLY A 326 7.99 9.26 17.28
CA GLY A 326 7.47 10.60 17.02
C GLY A 326 6.27 10.69 16.11
N ARG A 327 5.77 9.57 15.55
CA ARG A 327 4.46 9.49 14.87
C ARG A 327 3.39 9.00 15.84
N GLU A 328 2.16 9.53 15.69
CA GLU A 328 0.98 9.00 16.37
C GLU A 328 0.63 7.62 15.79
N ILE A 329 0.44 6.61 16.63
CA ILE A 329 -0.01 5.29 16.19
C ILE A 329 -1.52 5.19 16.37
N ILE A 330 -2.26 5.06 15.27
CA ILE A 330 -3.73 5.07 15.25
C ILE A 330 -4.22 3.67 14.84
N GLY A 331 -4.75 2.92 15.80
CA GLY A 331 -5.38 1.63 15.53
C GLY A 331 -6.75 1.81 14.87
N ILE A 332 -7.01 1.07 13.79
CA ILE A 332 -8.30 1.05 13.08
C ILE A 332 -8.78 -0.40 13.00
N ASP A 333 -10.00 -0.67 13.47
CA ASP A 333 -10.59 -2.01 13.40
C ASP A 333 -10.79 -2.42 11.93
N SER A 334 -9.99 -3.36 11.49
CA SER A 334 -9.90 -3.81 10.10
C SER A 334 -10.63 -5.13 9.82
N ARG A 335 -11.41 -5.64 10.79
CA ARG A 335 -12.15 -6.90 10.62
C ARG A 335 -13.16 -6.86 9.48
N THR A 336 -13.71 -5.69 9.17
CA THR A 336 -14.56 -5.51 8.00
C THR A 336 -13.74 -5.50 6.71
N ILE A 337 -12.57 -4.83 6.72
CA ILE A 337 -11.74 -4.70 5.51
C ILE A 337 -11.26 -6.07 5.03
N ILE A 338 -10.74 -6.91 5.94
CA ILE A 338 -10.16 -8.21 5.56
C ILE A 338 -11.17 -9.20 4.98
N ARG A 339 -12.49 -8.94 5.09
CA ARG A 339 -13.53 -9.74 4.42
C ARG A 339 -13.47 -9.66 2.90
N GLN A 340 -12.78 -8.65 2.38
CA GLN A 340 -12.46 -8.48 0.96
C GLN A 340 -10.94 -8.59 0.72
N HIS A 341 -10.27 -9.42 1.53
CA HIS A 341 -8.91 -9.91 1.37
C HIS A 341 -7.77 -8.87 1.45
N GLY A 342 -8.06 -7.58 1.68
CA GLY A 342 -7.07 -6.50 1.89
C GLY A 342 -7.14 -5.89 3.29
N SER A 343 -6.37 -4.81 3.53
CA SER A 343 -6.43 -4.03 4.76
C SER A 343 -6.17 -2.54 4.50
N ILE A 344 -5.73 -1.77 5.51
CA ILE A 344 -5.64 -0.29 5.45
C ILE A 344 -4.71 0.19 4.35
N HIS A 345 -3.52 -0.42 4.21
CA HIS A 345 -2.55 -0.03 3.19
C HIS A 345 -3.10 -0.22 1.79
N CYS A 346 -3.77 -1.35 1.54
CA CYS A 346 -4.38 -1.66 0.26
C CYS A 346 -5.45 -0.64 -0.17
N LEU A 347 -6.16 -0.01 0.79
CA LEU A 347 -7.19 1.00 0.53
C LEU A 347 -6.63 2.40 0.28
N THR A 348 -5.34 2.63 0.50
CA THR A 348 -4.73 3.96 0.54
C THR A 348 -3.56 4.08 -0.42
N MET A 349 -3.35 5.29 -1.00
CA MET A 349 -2.14 5.60 -1.74
C MET A 349 -1.66 7.01 -1.39
N GLN A 350 -0.39 7.14 -1.00
CA GLN A 350 0.25 8.43 -0.80
C GLN A 350 0.56 9.12 -2.11
N LEU A 351 0.39 10.43 -2.12
CA LEU A 351 0.77 11.32 -3.22
C LEU A 351 1.79 12.33 -2.66
N PRO A 352 3.02 12.40 -3.19
CA PRO A 352 4.06 13.28 -2.71
C PRO A 352 3.78 14.77 -2.94
#